data_c74b0ba3b220738940108abb362149cd
#
_entry.id   c74b0ba3b220738940108abb362149cd
#
_cell.length_a   1.000
_cell.length_b   1.000
_cell.length_c   1.000
_cell.angle_alpha   90.00
_cell.angle_beta   90.00
_cell.angle_gamma   90.00
#
_symmetry.space_group_name_H-M   'P 1'
#
loop_
_entity.id
_entity.type
_entity.pdbx_description
1 polymer ?
#
loop_
_entity_poly.entity_id
_entity_poly.type
_entity_poly.pdbx_seq_one_letter_code
_entity_poly.pdbx_strand_id
1 'polypeptide(L)'
;MQTLPSIAALAEAFECTPTIEADHPELGVLNYEVEFDSEDERIRLSVLPVAEEVNVSLFTKRPPRIVRLSLEDVSKIVVSEKEGVKRVEIHFHNSEVQTLSLHLRPVVTLIWGNQQDSPERHPPWERD
;
A
#
# COMPACT_ATOMS: atom_id res chain seq x y z
N MET A 1 -4.62 -1.13 14.55
CA MET A 1 -3.49 -0.40 13.94
C MET A 1 -3.05 0.71 14.86
N GLN A 2 -1.77 0.80 15.10
CA GLN A 2 -1.22 1.78 16.04
C GLN A 2 -1.12 3.17 15.44
N THR A 3 -0.79 3.26 14.16
CA THR A 3 -0.59 4.53 13.50
C THR A 3 -1.18 4.47 12.09
N LEU A 4 -2.13 5.37 11.84
CA LEU A 4 -2.72 5.52 10.52
C LEU A 4 -2.55 6.96 10.07
N PRO A 5 -2.25 7.19 8.79
CA PRO A 5 -2.38 8.52 8.25
C PRO A 5 -3.87 8.90 8.24
N SER A 6 -4.15 10.17 8.19
CA SER A 6 -5.55 10.60 8.03
C SER A 6 -6.08 10.12 6.68
N ILE A 7 -7.40 9.97 6.60
CA ILE A 7 -8.02 9.62 5.32
C ILE A 7 -7.66 10.67 4.27
N ALA A 8 -7.63 11.94 4.67
CA ALA A 8 -7.26 13.03 3.77
C ALA A 8 -5.83 12.88 3.27
N ALA A 9 -4.89 12.48 4.12
CA ALA A 9 -3.49 12.32 3.73
C ALA A 9 -3.34 11.18 2.72
N LEU A 10 -4.03 10.07 2.92
CA LEU A 10 -4.01 8.97 1.96
C LEU A 10 -4.69 9.35 0.65
N ALA A 11 -5.82 10.04 0.72
CA ALA A 11 -6.52 10.50 -0.48
C ALA A 11 -5.64 11.46 -1.28
N GLU A 12 -4.91 12.34 -0.61
CA GLU A 12 -3.98 13.24 -1.28
C GLU A 12 -2.84 12.46 -1.95
N ALA A 13 -2.26 11.49 -1.24
CA ALA A 13 -1.20 10.67 -1.79
C ALA A 13 -1.67 9.90 -3.02
N PHE A 14 -2.88 9.38 -2.99
CA PHE A 14 -3.47 8.64 -4.10
C PHE A 14 -4.10 9.56 -5.16
N GLU A 15 -4.10 10.86 -4.92
CA GLU A 15 -4.66 11.87 -5.86
C GLU A 15 -6.11 11.54 -6.20
N CYS A 16 -6.90 11.20 -5.20
CA CYS A 16 -8.29 10.78 -5.41
C CYS A 16 -9.21 11.27 -4.30
N THR A 17 -10.51 11.04 -4.49
CA THR A 17 -11.51 11.22 -3.46
C THR A 17 -11.74 9.86 -2.80
N PRO A 18 -11.63 9.77 -1.47
CA PRO A 18 -11.80 8.48 -0.81
C PRO A 18 -13.24 8.00 -0.82
N THR A 19 -13.43 6.69 -0.87
CA THR A 19 -14.73 6.07 -0.64
C THR A 19 -14.77 5.63 0.82
N ILE A 20 -15.76 6.09 1.56
CA ILE A 20 -15.86 5.85 3.00
C ILE A 20 -17.05 4.98 3.30
N GLU A 21 -16.84 3.90 4.05
CA GLU A 21 -17.90 3.05 4.57
C GLU A 21 -17.92 3.12 6.09
N ALA A 22 -19.07 3.45 6.64
CA ALA A 22 -19.24 3.54 8.09
C ALA A 22 -19.93 2.27 8.59
N ASP A 23 -19.18 1.16 8.68
CA ASP A 23 -19.72 -0.11 9.16
C ASP A 23 -20.10 -0.06 10.63
N HIS A 24 -19.39 0.74 11.40
CA HIS A 24 -19.63 0.89 12.83
C HIS A 24 -19.64 2.37 13.20
N PRO A 25 -20.63 3.11 12.72
CA PRO A 25 -20.68 4.55 12.99
C PRO A 25 -20.73 4.88 14.49
N GLU A 26 -21.33 3.99 15.29
CA GLU A 26 -21.40 4.16 16.73
C GLU A 26 -20.05 4.12 17.42
N LEU A 27 -19.05 3.51 16.78
CA LEU A 27 -17.68 3.43 17.30
C LEU A 27 -16.78 4.53 16.76
N GLY A 28 -17.29 5.33 15.81
CA GLY A 28 -16.49 6.36 15.18
C GLY A 28 -15.39 5.82 14.28
N VAL A 29 -15.48 4.57 13.90
CA VAL A 29 -14.48 3.92 13.05
C VAL A 29 -15.03 3.77 11.65
N LEU A 30 -14.23 4.15 10.67
CA LEU A 30 -14.59 4.11 9.27
C LEU A 30 -13.67 3.19 8.51
N ASN A 31 -14.26 2.34 7.67
CA ASN A 31 -13.51 1.65 6.63
C ASN A 31 -13.46 2.58 5.42
N TYR A 32 -12.35 2.60 4.73
CA TYR A 32 -12.24 3.49 3.59
C TYR A 32 -11.34 2.90 2.51
N GLU A 33 -11.48 3.46 1.33
CA GLU A 33 -10.76 2.99 0.15
C GLU A 33 -10.25 4.19 -0.63
N VAL A 34 -9.03 4.07 -1.11
CA VAL A 34 -8.43 5.06 -2.00
C VAL A 34 -7.91 4.33 -3.24
N GLU A 35 -7.90 5.04 -4.37
CA GLU A 35 -7.48 4.46 -5.63
C GLU A 35 -6.61 5.45 -6.38
N PHE A 36 -5.46 4.97 -6.83
CA PHE A 36 -4.56 5.73 -7.69
C PHE A 36 -4.65 5.18 -9.10
N ASP A 37 -4.95 6.02 -10.07
CA ASP A 37 -5.11 5.62 -11.46
C ASP A 37 -4.03 6.32 -12.29
N SER A 38 -3.17 5.53 -12.90
CA SER A 38 -2.17 6.02 -13.84
C SER A 38 -2.52 5.54 -15.24
N GLU A 39 -1.71 5.91 -16.21
CA GLU A 39 -1.96 5.51 -17.60
C GLU A 39 -1.98 4.00 -17.76
N ASP A 40 -1.04 3.29 -17.13
CA ASP A 40 -0.86 1.86 -17.32
C ASP A 40 -1.33 1.00 -16.16
N GLU A 41 -1.48 1.57 -14.98
CA GLU A 41 -1.84 0.80 -13.79
C GLU A 41 -2.86 1.52 -12.92
N ARG A 42 -3.52 0.73 -12.08
CA ARG A 42 -4.44 1.23 -11.06
C ARG A 42 -4.15 0.48 -9.77
N ILE A 43 -3.98 1.23 -8.69
CA ILE A 43 -3.83 0.64 -7.36
C ILE A 43 -5.02 1.05 -6.51
N ARG A 44 -5.61 0.07 -5.82
CA ARG A 44 -6.67 0.31 -4.86
C ARG A 44 -6.21 -0.18 -3.50
N LEU A 45 -6.41 0.65 -2.49
CA LEU A 45 -6.06 0.33 -1.11
C LEU A 45 -7.32 0.46 -0.27
N SER A 46 -7.73 -0.64 0.37
CA SER A 46 -8.87 -0.66 1.28
C SER A 46 -8.33 -0.84 2.69
N VAL A 47 -8.71 0.05 3.59
CA VAL A 47 -8.23 0.03 4.98
C VAL A 47 -9.39 -0.28 5.92
N LEU A 48 -9.22 -1.33 6.72
CA LEU A 48 -10.19 -1.77 7.70
C LEU A 48 -9.53 -1.69 9.09
N PRO A 49 -9.61 -0.53 9.75
CA PRO A 49 -8.83 -0.29 10.97
C PRO A 49 -9.14 -1.23 12.13
N VAL A 50 -10.42 -1.58 12.33
CA VAL A 50 -10.80 -2.45 13.45
C VAL A 50 -10.24 -3.85 13.27
N ALA A 51 -10.24 -4.35 12.05
CA ALA A 51 -9.70 -5.66 11.74
C ALA A 51 -8.17 -5.65 11.60
N GLU A 52 -7.57 -4.48 11.60
CA GLU A 52 -6.13 -4.31 11.32
C GLU A 52 -5.75 -4.95 9.99
N GLU A 53 -6.61 -4.77 9.01
CA GLU A 53 -6.49 -5.38 7.71
C GLU A 53 -6.41 -4.33 6.61
N VAL A 54 -5.59 -4.61 5.62
CA VAL A 54 -5.46 -3.76 4.43
C VAL A 54 -5.52 -4.67 3.20
N ASN A 55 -6.36 -4.32 2.25
CA ASN A 55 -6.44 -5.03 0.99
C ASN A 55 -5.85 -4.16 -0.10
N VAL A 56 -4.93 -4.75 -0.87
CA VAL A 56 -4.25 -4.06 -1.96
C VAL A 56 -4.61 -4.76 -3.25
N SER A 57 -5.07 -4.00 -4.24
CA SER A 57 -5.31 -4.51 -5.57
C SER A 57 -4.50 -3.70 -6.56
N LEU A 58 -3.70 -4.38 -7.36
CA LEU A 58 -2.95 -3.77 -8.44
C LEU A 58 -3.49 -4.31 -9.76
N PHE A 59 -3.95 -3.40 -10.59
CA PHE A 59 -4.48 -3.72 -11.90
C PHE A 59 -3.59 -3.11 -12.96
N THR A 60 -3.05 -3.95 -13.86
CA THR A 60 -2.33 -3.47 -15.04
C THR A 60 -3.28 -3.49 -16.24
N LYS A 61 -3.18 -2.48 -17.09
CA LYS A 61 -4.11 -2.30 -18.20
C LYS A 61 -3.65 -2.99 -19.48
N ARG A 62 -2.34 -3.14 -19.65
CA ARG A 62 -1.75 -3.68 -20.90
C ARG A 62 -0.53 -4.54 -20.61
N PRO A 63 -0.66 -5.85 -20.56
CA PRO A 63 -1.89 -6.64 -20.67
C PRO A 63 -2.71 -6.54 -19.39
N PRO A 64 -4.02 -6.77 -19.44
CA PRO A 64 -4.85 -6.70 -18.24
C PRO A 64 -4.50 -7.82 -17.27
N ARG A 65 -4.09 -7.45 -16.06
CA ARG A 65 -3.76 -8.38 -14.99
C ARG A 65 -4.16 -7.78 -13.67
N ILE A 66 -4.51 -8.63 -12.72
CA ILE A 66 -4.87 -8.21 -11.37
C ILE A 66 -4.04 -8.99 -10.36
N VAL A 67 -3.46 -8.26 -9.41
CA VAL A 67 -2.84 -8.85 -8.23
C VAL A 67 -3.63 -8.34 -7.04
N ARG A 68 -4.10 -9.25 -6.18
CA ARG A 68 -4.82 -8.90 -4.96
C ARG A 68 -4.10 -9.48 -3.77
N LEU A 69 -3.86 -8.62 -2.77
CA LEU A 69 -3.22 -9.01 -1.54
C LEU A 69 -4.15 -8.65 -0.40
N SER A 70 -4.39 -9.62 0.48
CA SER A 70 -5.15 -9.41 1.70
C SER A 70 -4.16 -9.46 2.85
N LEU A 71 -3.90 -8.30 3.45
CA LEU A 71 -2.87 -8.14 4.46
C LEU A 71 -3.52 -8.05 5.83
N GLU A 72 -3.13 -8.96 6.71
CA GLU A 72 -3.64 -9.02 8.08
C GLU A 72 -2.55 -8.59 9.05
N ASP A 73 -2.95 -8.30 10.28
CA ASP A 73 -2.02 -7.96 11.36
C ASP A 73 -1.18 -6.72 11.03
N VAL A 74 -1.81 -5.75 10.38
CA VAL A 74 -1.15 -4.51 10.01
C VAL A 74 -1.01 -3.61 11.22
N SER A 75 0.21 -3.13 11.49
CA SER A 75 0.47 -2.29 12.64
C SER A 75 0.35 -0.80 12.32
N LYS A 76 0.82 -0.39 11.14
CA LYS A 76 0.78 1.02 10.75
C LYS A 76 0.91 1.18 9.25
N ILE A 77 0.48 2.33 8.78
CA ILE A 77 0.64 2.75 7.38
C ILE A 77 1.37 4.09 7.41
N VAL A 78 2.41 4.22 6.61
CA VAL A 78 3.22 5.43 6.55
C VAL A 78 3.22 5.96 5.12
N VAL A 79 2.90 7.25 4.99
CA VAL A 79 2.92 7.94 3.70
C VAL A 79 4.10 8.89 3.69
N SER A 80 4.89 8.85 2.63
CA SER A 80 6.02 9.76 2.49
C SER A 80 6.19 10.19 1.04
N GLU A 81 6.78 11.37 0.86
CA GLU A 81 7.15 11.85 -0.45
C GLU A 81 8.51 12.51 -0.33
N LYS A 82 9.46 11.99 -1.09
CA LYS A 82 10.83 12.49 -1.03
C LYS A 82 11.45 12.37 -2.43
N GLU A 83 12.01 13.47 -2.89
CA GLU A 83 12.71 13.50 -4.18
C GLU A 83 11.85 13.02 -5.34
N GLY A 84 10.57 13.37 -5.30
CA GLY A 84 9.63 12.98 -6.36
C GLY A 84 9.10 11.58 -6.23
N VAL A 85 9.54 10.82 -5.22
CA VAL A 85 9.04 9.47 -4.98
C VAL A 85 7.93 9.53 -3.95
N LYS A 86 6.73 9.18 -4.36
CA LYS A 86 5.57 9.11 -3.47
C LYS A 86 5.37 7.67 -3.07
N ARG A 87 5.45 7.40 -1.77
CA ARG A 87 5.51 6.05 -1.23
C ARG A 87 4.50 5.84 -0.11
N VAL A 88 3.89 4.66 -0.09
CA VAL A 88 3.06 4.20 1.01
C VAL A 88 3.65 2.90 1.52
N GLU A 89 3.95 2.84 2.81
CA GLU A 89 4.51 1.64 3.43
C GLU A 89 3.52 1.04 4.39
N ILE A 90 3.35 -0.27 4.32
CA ILE A 90 2.47 -1.03 5.20
C ILE A 90 3.33 -1.92 6.07
N HIS A 91 3.26 -1.68 7.37
CA HIS A 91 4.05 -2.40 8.37
C HIS A 91 3.16 -3.38 9.14
N PHE A 92 3.76 -4.43 9.65
CA PHE A 92 3.05 -5.49 10.35
C PHE A 92 3.52 -5.58 11.80
N HIS A 93 2.64 -6.10 12.68
CA HIS A 93 3.00 -6.31 14.08
C HIS A 93 4.13 -7.35 14.20
N ASN A 94 4.08 -8.37 13.36
CA ASN A 94 5.13 -9.39 13.35
C ASN A 94 6.34 -8.85 12.60
N SER A 95 7.44 -8.66 13.34
CA SER A 95 8.67 -8.09 12.77
C SER A 95 9.33 -9.00 11.73
N GLU A 96 8.94 -10.26 11.66
CA GLU A 96 9.46 -11.17 10.65
C GLU A 96 8.79 -10.99 9.30
N VAL A 97 7.63 -10.33 9.29
CA VAL A 97 6.94 -10.02 8.04
C VAL A 97 7.50 -8.73 7.48
N GLN A 98 7.98 -8.78 6.26
CA GLN A 98 8.59 -7.63 5.61
C GLN A 98 7.56 -6.54 5.32
N THR A 99 8.02 -5.30 5.39
CA THR A 99 7.20 -4.15 5.03
C THR A 99 6.87 -4.20 3.55
N LEU A 100 5.60 -3.95 3.24
CA LEU A 100 5.16 -3.82 1.85
C LEU A 100 5.23 -2.35 1.48
N SER A 101 5.86 -2.05 0.35
CA SER A 101 6.00 -0.68 -0.15
C SER A 101 5.27 -0.52 -1.48
N LEU A 102 4.47 0.53 -1.55
CA LEU A 102 3.82 0.94 -2.79
C LEU A 102 4.44 2.27 -3.21
N HIS A 103 4.97 2.31 -4.40
CA HIS A 103 5.43 3.56 -5.01
C HIS A 103 4.36 4.00 -6.01
N LEU A 104 3.86 5.21 -5.86
CA LEU A 104 2.84 5.76 -6.74
C LEU A 104 3.44 6.66 -7.79
N ARG A 105 4.52 7.35 -7.45
CA ARG A 105 5.23 8.26 -8.34
C ARG A 105 6.73 8.02 -8.19
N PRO A 106 7.51 8.14 -9.23
CA PRO A 106 7.13 8.45 -10.62
C PRO A 106 6.52 7.28 -11.38
N VAL A 107 6.72 6.05 -10.91
CA VAL A 107 6.23 4.84 -11.55
C VAL A 107 5.57 3.96 -10.49
N VAL A 108 4.42 3.41 -10.81
CA VAL A 108 3.72 2.51 -9.90
C VAL A 108 4.54 1.23 -9.71
N THR A 109 4.87 0.92 -8.47
CA THR A 109 5.68 -0.24 -8.13
C THR A 109 5.19 -0.83 -6.80
N LEU A 110 5.11 -2.13 -6.73
CA LEU A 110 4.79 -2.84 -5.49
C LEU A 110 5.99 -3.69 -5.13
N ILE A 111 6.52 -3.48 -3.92
CA ILE A 111 7.70 -4.19 -3.43
C ILE A 111 7.35 -4.84 -2.10
N TRP A 112 7.43 -6.17 -2.05
CA TRP A 112 7.18 -6.89 -0.82
C TRP A 112 8.15 -8.06 -0.72
N GLY A 113 8.79 -8.14 0.43
CA GLY A 113 9.79 -9.16 0.67
C GLY A 113 11.07 -8.54 1.16
N ASN A 114 12.16 -9.27 1.11
CA ASN A 114 13.44 -8.78 1.59
C ASN A 114 14.03 -7.80 0.59
N GLN A 115 13.81 -6.51 0.87
CA GLN A 115 14.25 -5.43 -0.01
C GLN A 115 15.54 -4.77 0.44
N GLN A 116 16.12 -5.26 1.48
CA GLN A 116 17.39 -4.72 1.96
C GLN A 116 18.54 -5.42 1.33
N ASP A 117 18.36 -5.76 0.10
CA ASP A 117 19.34 -6.55 -0.60
C ASP A 117 20.57 -5.73 -0.86
N SER A 118 21.64 -6.15 -0.24
CA SER A 118 22.93 -5.73 -0.68
C SER A 118 23.23 -6.46 -1.98
N PRO A 119 24.21 -6.00 -2.75
CA PRO A 119 24.56 -6.68 -3.99
C PRO A 119 24.84 -8.18 -3.83
N GLU A 120 25.34 -8.59 -2.69
CA GLU A 120 25.67 -9.99 -2.43
C GLU A 120 24.44 -10.87 -2.25
N ARG A 121 23.27 -10.27 -2.11
CA ARG A 121 22.04 -11.03 -1.94
C ARG A 121 21.30 -11.29 -3.23
N HIS A 122 21.77 -10.71 -4.30
CA HIS A 122 21.15 -10.95 -5.59
C HIS A 122 21.38 -12.39 -6.03
N PRO A 123 20.39 -13.01 -6.64
CA PRO A 123 20.59 -14.34 -7.19
C PRO A 123 21.74 -14.34 -8.21
N PRO A 124 22.43 -15.46 -8.36
CA PRO A 124 23.55 -15.51 -9.31
C PRO A 124 23.19 -15.08 -10.73
N TRP A 125 21.96 -15.33 -11.16
CA TRP A 125 21.51 -14.96 -12.49
C TRP A 125 21.31 -13.45 -12.66
N GLU A 126 21.24 -12.69 -11.55
CA GLU A 126 21.14 -11.24 -11.63
C GLU A 126 22.48 -10.54 -11.58
N ARG A 127 23.50 -11.24 -11.12
CA ARG A 127 24.80 -10.62 -10.86
C ARG A 127 25.70 -10.48 -12.04
N ASP A 128 25.36 -11.06 -13.11
CA ASP A 128 26.23 -11.06 -14.29
C ASP A 128 26.06 -9.85 -15.18
#